data_921b477744f8714a2bd38b7509f1e1eb
#
_entry.id   921b477744f8714a2bd38b7509f1e1eb
#
_cell.length_a   1.000
_cell.length_b   1.000
_cell.length_c   1.000
_cell.angle_alpha   90.00
_cell.angle_beta   90.00
_cell.angle_gamma   90.00
#
_symmetry.space_group_name_H-M   'P 1'
#
loop_
_entity.id
_entity.type
_entity.pdbx_description
1 polymer ?
#
loop_
_entity_poly.entity_id
_entity_poly.type
_entity_poly.pdbx_seq_one_letter_code
_entity_poly.pdbx_strand_id
1 'polypeptide(L)'
;MNIFEIFQSKQDNEFVLKNGSLEFEVFVDLIEKTTDLLYIGSLFKLGKVAVSYMDYRFVRKLHFFLAESENIEKEKKKEFLNSLSEKDYKRINAMMTHLLYSAEEDGKATLMGKIYRSRLLGEIDDEMMLRLCSVVNKSFLADLDHLTEYIEENESDDYIRDNLNALGLLQDLGTLHEDANGMDTFGPTSHKLNVVGRELLRIMNS
;
A
#
# COMPACT_ATOMS: atom_id res chain seq x y z
N MET A 1 -0.39 3.95 25.72
CA MET A 1 -1.76 4.16 25.22
C MET A 1 -1.70 4.08 23.74
N ASN A 2 -2.41 3.10 23.13
CA ASN A 2 -2.39 2.81 21.70
C ASN A 2 -3.29 3.84 20.99
N ILE A 3 -2.94 4.22 19.76
CA ILE A 3 -3.76 5.10 18.89
C ILE A 3 -5.20 4.59 18.76
N PHE A 4 -5.37 3.28 18.74
CA PHE A 4 -6.66 2.62 18.67
C PHE A 4 -7.47 2.84 19.96
N GLU A 5 -6.82 2.81 21.13
CA GLU A 5 -7.44 3.11 22.43
C GLU A 5 -7.84 4.59 22.51
N ILE A 6 -7.04 5.49 21.95
CA ILE A 6 -7.39 6.92 21.85
C ILE A 6 -8.61 7.12 20.96
N PHE A 7 -8.70 6.41 19.83
CA PHE A 7 -9.83 6.52 18.92
C PHE A 7 -11.08 5.81 19.46
N GLN A 8 -10.97 4.62 20.07
CA GLN A 8 -12.12 3.94 20.69
C GLN A 8 -12.64 4.68 21.91
N SER A 9 -11.77 5.15 22.81
CA SER A 9 -12.20 5.90 24.00
C SER A 9 -12.85 7.24 23.66
N LYS A 10 -12.71 7.72 22.44
CA LYS A 10 -13.25 8.99 21.97
C LYS A 10 -14.44 8.85 21.02
N GLN A 11 -14.74 7.65 20.52
CA GLN A 11 -16.02 7.36 19.88
C GLN A 11 -17.19 7.47 20.86
N ASP A 12 -16.93 7.20 22.16
CA ASP A 12 -17.92 7.32 23.23
C ASP A 12 -18.02 8.74 23.81
N ASN A 13 -17.14 9.64 23.49
CA ASN A 13 -17.16 11.03 23.93
C ASN A 13 -17.12 11.96 22.72
N GLU A 14 -18.07 12.87 22.62
CA GLU A 14 -18.26 14.01 21.69
C GLU A 14 -16.99 14.81 21.29
N PHE A 15 -15.80 14.22 21.41
CA PHE A 15 -14.52 14.85 21.18
C PHE A 15 -14.16 14.93 19.69
N VAL A 16 -14.89 14.22 18.86
CA VAL A 16 -14.69 14.27 17.43
C VAL A 16 -15.39 15.52 16.92
N LEU A 17 -14.61 16.56 16.69
CA LEU A 17 -15.03 17.68 15.87
C LEU A 17 -15.92 18.77 16.52
N LYS A 18 -15.46 19.43 17.53
CA LYS A 18 -15.68 20.86 17.56
C LYS A 18 -14.78 21.47 16.48
N ASN A 19 -15.37 21.79 15.34
CA ASN A 19 -14.77 22.49 14.20
C ASN A 19 -13.88 21.70 13.21
N GLY A 20 -13.98 20.38 13.09
CA GLY A 20 -13.29 19.66 12.00
C GLY A 20 -11.76 19.56 12.10
N SER A 21 -11.16 19.96 13.23
CA SER A 21 -9.72 19.84 13.47
C SER A 21 -9.45 18.92 14.65
N LEU A 22 -8.65 17.89 14.42
CA LEU A 22 -7.95 17.20 15.49
C LEU A 22 -7.12 18.27 16.21
N GLU A 23 -7.20 18.39 17.55
CA GLU A 23 -6.33 19.34 18.21
C GLU A 23 -4.88 19.03 17.85
N PHE A 24 -4.17 20.02 17.36
CA PHE A 24 -2.82 19.91 16.82
C PHE A 24 -1.87 19.19 17.80
N GLU A 25 -2.01 19.44 19.10
CA GLU A 25 -1.21 18.81 20.14
C GLU A 25 -1.42 17.30 20.24
N VAL A 26 -2.66 16.82 20.11
CA VAL A 26 -2.96 15.37 20.11
C VAL A 26 -2.41 14.70 18.85
N PHE A 27 -2.43 15.39 17.76
CA PHE A 27 -1.87 14.91 16.49
C PHE A 27 -0.34 14.89 16.54
N VAL A 28 0.30 15.92 17.09
CA VAL A 28 1.76 15.96 17.28
C VAL A 28 2.21 14.88 18.27
N ASP A 29 1.52 14.73 19.41
CA ASP A 29 1.80 13.66 20.39
C ASP A 29 1.61 12.27 19.78
N LEU A 30 0.62 12.11 18.91
CA LEU A 30 0.38 10.91 18.14
C LEU A 30 1.53 10.62 17.17
N ILE A 31 1.97 11.63 16.46
CA ILE A 31 3.11 11.56 15.57
C ILE A 31 4.41 11.37 16.34
N GLU A 32 4.64 12.07 17.43
CA GLU A 32 5.84 11.89 18.24
C GLU A 32 5.91 10.49 18.86
N LYS A 33 4.81 9.92 19.32
CA LYS A 33 4.74 8.54 19.82
C LYS A 33 4.84 7.49 18.70
N THR A 34 4.45 7.84 17.48
CA THR A 34 4.63 6.99 16.28
C THR A 34 5.91 7.31 15.52
N THR A 35 6.60 8.43 15.81
CA THR A 35 7.83 8.89 15.12
C THR A 35 9.10 8.19 15.54
N ASP A 36 9.04 7.28 16.44
CA ASP A 36 10.01 6.18 16.38
C ASP A 36 9.90 5.40 15.06
N LEU A 37 8.85 5.61 14.30
CA LEU A 37 8.58 5.26 12.89
C LEU A 37 8.88 6.44 11.94
N LEU A 38 9.90 7.07 12.16
CA LEU A 38 10.69 8.20 11.64
C LEU A 38 10.39 8.78 10.25
N TYR A 39 9.62 8.11 9.42
CA TYR A 39 9.52 8.48 8.01
C TYR A 39 8.49 9.59 7.76
N ILE A 40 7.38 9.50 8.43
CA ILE A 40 6.24 10.41 8.20
C ILE A 40 6.31 11.62 9.12
N GLY A 41 6.94 11.49 10.27
CA GLY A 41 7.10 12.60 11.22
C GLY A 41 7.86 13.81 10.68
N SER A 42 8.78 13.61 9.73
CA SER A 42 9.51 14.72 9.11
C SER A 42 8.66 15.52 8.13
N LEU A 43 7.65 14.90 7.50
CA LEU A 43 6.69 15.60 6.63
C LEU A 43 5.85 16.62 7.39
N PHE A 44 5.54 16.30 8.64
CA PHE A 44 4.70 17.15 9.47
C PHE A 44 5.46 18.30 10.14
N LYS A 45 6.79 18.18 10.32
CA LYS A 45 7.62 19.30 10.79
C LYS A 45 7.70 20.45 9.79
N LEU A 46 7.52 20.18 8.50
CA LEU A 46 7.53 21.20 7.44
C LEU A 46 6.22 21.97 7.30
N GLY A 47 5.13 21.53 7.93
CA GLY A 47 3.82 22.07 7.68
C GLY A 47 2.97 22.39 8.89
N LYS A 48 3.43 23.24 9.84
CA LYS A 48 2.53 23.79 10.88
C LYS A 48 1.23 24.42 10.32
N VAL A 49 1.22 24.76 9.03
CA VAL A 49 0.08 25.34 8.33
C VAL A 49 -0.81 24.29 7.63
N ALA A 50 -0.26 23.15 7.24
CA ALA A 50 -1.00 22.11 6.53
C ALA A 50 -1.84 21.20 7.45
N VAL A 51 -1.49 21.11 8.71
CA VAL A 51 -2.11 20.18 9.67
C VAL A 51 -3.54 20.59 10.06
N SER A 52 -3.89 21.86 9.99
CA SER A 52 -5.25 22.32 10.29
C SER A 52 -6.31 21.83 9.27
N TYR A 53 -5.88 21.26 8.14
CA TYR A 53 -6.74 20.73 7.08
C TYR A 53 -6.58 19.23 6.87
N MET A 54 -5.86 18.52 7.76
CA MET A 54 -5.75 17.07 7.64
C MET A 54 -7.09 16.42 7.91
N ASP A 55 -7.64 15.87 6.85
CA ASP A 55 -8.85 15.07 6.92
C ASP A 55 -8.64 13.90 7.90
N TYR A 56 -9.56 13.71 8.84
CA TYR A 56 -9.64 12.55 9.73
C TYR A 56 -9.38 11.23 8.98
N ARG A 57 -9.84 11.12 7.73
CA ARG A 57 -9.61 9.98 6.86
C ARG A 57 -8.13 9.73 6.58
N PHE A 58 -7.31 10.75 6.42
CA PHE A 58 -5.88 10.58 6.19
C PHE A 58 -5.18 10.05 7.45
N VAL A 59 -5.50 10.60 8.62
CA VAL A 59 -4.94 10.14 9.90
C VAL A 59 -5.31 8.68 10.16
N ARG A 60 -6.54 8.31 9.88
CA ARG A 60 -7.01 6.92 9.99
C ARG A 60 -6.25 5.98 9.04
N LYS A 61 -6.09 6.35 7.77
CA LYS A 61 -5.29 5.57 6.81
C LYS A 61 -3.83 5.44 7.24
N LEU A 62 -3.24 6.53 7.73
CA LEU A 62 -1.90 6.52 8.26
C LEU A 62 -1.76 5.55 9.45
N HIS A 63 -2.75 5.50 10.33
CA HIS A 63 -2.76 4.53 11.42
C HIS A 63 -2.74 3.09 10.90
N PHE A 64 -3.63 2.72 9.96
CA PHE A 64 -3.66 1.39 9.38
C PHE A 64 -2.35 1.02 8.68
N PHE A 65 -1.76 1.96 7.96
CA PHE A 65 -0.46 1.77 7.32
C PHE A 65 0.66 1.49 8.34
N LEU A 66 0.73 2.27 9.42
CA LEU A 66 1.80 2.18 10.42
C LEU A 66 1.65 0.93 11.30
N ALA A 67 0.44 0.48 11.57
CA ALA A 67 0.16 -0.70 12.39
C ALA A 67 0.86 -1.96 11.86
N GLU A 68 0.98 -2.11 10.54
CA GLU A 68 1.62 -3.27 9.92
C GLU A 68 3.14 -3.35 10.18
N SER A 69 3.77 -2.23 10.51
CA SER A 69 5.20 -2.17 10.82
C SER A 69 5.51 -1.96 12.31
N GLU A 70 4.51 -1.97 13.18
CA GLU A 70 4.69 -1.68 14.61
C GLU A 70 5.66 -2.65 15.27
N ASN A 71 5.58 -3.93 14.94
CA ASN A 71 6.41 -5.00 15.52
C ASN A 71 7.82 -5.11 14.93
N ILE A 72 8.20 -4.23 14.00
CA ILE A 72 9.56 -4.23 13.45
C ILE A 72 10.49 -3.50 14.42
N GLU A 73 11.64 -4.13 14.69
CA GLU A 73 12.69 -3.56 15.56
C GLU A 73 13.12 -2.15 15.09
N LYS A 74 13.32 -1.25 16.06
CA LYS A 74 13.73 0.13 15.80
C LYS A 74 15.03 0.23 15.01
N GLU A 75 15.96 -0.69 15.27
CA GLU A 75 17.25 -0.79 14.60
C GLU A 75 17.09 -1.01 13.09
N LYS A 76 16.24 -1.95 12.67
CA LYS A 76 15.95 -2.19 11.24
C LYS A 76 15.32 -0.96 10.55
N LYS A 77 14.42 -0.27 11.25
CA LYS A 77 13.84 0.98 10.74
C LYS A 77 14.90 2.06 10.55
N LYS A 78 15.85 2.19 11.49
CA LYS A 78 16.97 3.12 11.38
C LYS A 78 17.96 2.74 10.27
N GLU A 79 18.29 1.46 10.14
CA GLU A 79 19.14 0.96 9.06
C GLU A 79 18.55 1.28 7.68
N PHE A 80 17.26 1.03 7.51
CA PHE A 80 16.57 1.41 6.30
C PHE A 80 16.68 2.91 5.99
N LEU A 81 16.39 3.77 6.97
CA LEU A 81 16.48 5.22 6.80
C LEU A 81 17.89 5.69 6.45
N ASN A 82 18.89 5.11 7.11
CA ASN A 82 20.30 5.45 6.87
C ASN A 82 20.80 4.93 5.51
N SER A 83 20.16 3.92 4.94
CA SER A 83 20.50 3.39 3.61
C SER A 83 20.03 4.28 2.46
N LEU A 84 19.12 5.20 2.72
CA LEU A 84 18.54 6.07 1.69
C LEU A 84 19.39 7.33 1.46
N SER A 85 19.59 7.68 0.20
CA SER A 85 20.06 9.02 -0.13
C SER A 85 19.01 10.07 0.23
N GLU A 86 19.42 11.33 0.48
CA GLU A 86 18.48 12.42 0.74
C GLU A 86 17.44 12.59 -0.41
N LYS A 87 17.87 12.35 -1.64
CA LYS A 87 17.01 12.42 -2.83
C LYS A 87 15.96 11.31 -2.80
N ASP A 88 16.36 10.06 -2.53
CA ASP A 88 15.46 8.93 -2.49
C ASP A 88 14.50 9.05 -1.31
N TYR A 89 14.98 9.48 -0.17
CA TYR A 89 14.16 9.80 0.99
C TYR A 89 13.03 10.77 0.62
N LYS A 90 13.35 11.92 0.00
CA LYS A 90 12.34 12.91 -0.40
C LYS A 90 11.36 12.35 -1.41
N ARG A 91 11.84 11.57 -2.39
CA ARG A 91 11.02 10.95 -3.44
C ARG A 91 10.02 9.95 -2.85
N ILE A 92 10.52 8.99 -2.08
CA ILE A 92 9.69 7.93 -1.47
C ILE A 92 8.65 8.55 -0.56
N ASN A 93 9.06 9.50 0.27
CA ASN A 93 8.21 10.16 1.23
C ASN A 93 7.06 10.93 0.56
N ALA A 94 7.36 11.73 -0.48
CA ALA A 94 6.34 12.45 -1.23
C ALA A 94 5.35 11.49 -1.92
N MET A 95 5.86 10.41 -2.51
CA MET A 95 5.04 9.43 -3.21
C MET A 95 4.15 8.64 -2.25
N MET A 96 4.69 8.14 -1.13
CA MET A 96 3.92 7.40 -0.14
C MET A 96 2.84 8.26 0.50
N THR A 97 3.14 9.53 0.80
CA THR A 97 2.12 10.48 1.30
C THR A 97 1.00 10.68 0.30
N HIS A 98 1.34 10.87 -0.96
CA HIS A 98 0.34 11.03 -2.03
C HIS A 98 -0.54 9.77 -2.16
N LEU A 99 0.06 8.58 -2.19
CA LEU A 99 -0.66 7.32 -2.31
C LEU A 99 -1.60 7.07 -1.13
N LEU A 100 -1.15 7.31 0.10
CA LEU A 100 -1.97 7.19 1.30
C LEU A 100 -3.11 8.22 1.32
N TYR A 101 -2.84 9.46 0.91
CA TYR A 101 -3.87 10.49 0.83
C TYR A 101 -4.97 10.12 -0.17
N SER A 102 -4.58 9.63 -1.35
CA SER A 102 -5.50 9.27 -2.44
C SER A 102 -6.18 7.91 -2.29
N ALA A 103 -5.70 7.05 -1.38
CA ALA A 103 -6.35 5.77 -1.11
C ALA A 103 -7.81 5.97 -0.68
N GLU A 104 -8.73 5.26 -1.32
CA GLU A 104 -10.17 5.43 -1.09
C GLU A 104 -10.66 4.65 0.14
N GLU A 105 -9.98 3.54 0.45
CA GLU A 105 -10.36 2.57 1.48
C GLU A 105 -9.23 2.33 2.49
N ASP A 106 -9.58 2.04 3.74
CA ASP A 106 -8.62 1.71 4.80
C ASP A 106 -7.85 0.42 4.47
N GLY A 107 -8.48 -0.55 3.82
CA GLY A 107 -7.86 -1.78 3.37
C GLY A 107 -6.66 -1.55 2.43
N LYS A 108 -6.74 -0.52 1.57
CA LYS A 108 -5.60 -0.13 0.73
C LYS A 108 -4.43 0.37 1.59
N ALA A 109 -4.71 1.17 2.61
CA ALA A 109 -3.68 1.66 3.52
C ALA A 109 -3.02 0.52 4.31
N THR A 110 -3.80 -0.46 4.79
CA THR A 110 -3.29 -1.69 5.43
C THR A 110 -2.37 -2.45 4.47
N LEU A 111 -2.81 -2.71 3.25
CA LEU A 111 -2.01 -3.46 2.28
C LEU A 111 -0.72 -2.70 1.89
N MET A 112 -0.78 -1.38 1.74
CA MET A 112 0.42 -0.55 1.57
C MET A 112 1.34 -0.64 2.79
N GLY A 113 0.81 -0.76 3.99
CA GLY A 113 1.56 -0.99 5.23
C GLY A 113 2.30 -2.33 5.22
N LYS A 114 1.65 -3.42 4.78
CA LYS A 114 2.29 -4.73 4.58
C LYS A 114 3.43 -4.65 3.55
N ILE A 115 3.22 -3.96 2.43
CA ILE A 115 4.25 -3.73 1.41
C ILE A 115 5.44 -2.96 2.00
N TYR A 116 5.18 -1.90 2.76
CA TYR A 116 6.21 -1.14 3.45
C TYR A 116 6.98 -2.00 4.47
N ARG A 117 6.27 -2.84 5.23
CA ARG A 117 6.87 -3.81 6.14
C ARG A 117 7.83 -4.75 5.42
N SER A 118 7.44 -5.32 4.28
CA SER A 118 8.32 -6.18 3.46
C SER A 118 9.59 -5.43 3.00
N ARG A 119 9.48 -4.12 2.71
CA ARG A 119 10.65 -3.29 2.41
C ARG A 119 11.56 -3.09 3.62
N LEU A 120 11.01 -2.83 4.79
CA LEU A 120 11.79 -2.69 6.04
C LEU A 120 12.53 -3.98 6.41
N LEU A 121 11.96 -5.14 6.07
CA LEU A 121 12.57 -6.45 6.26
C LEU A 121 13.62 -6.78 5.18
N GLY A 122 13.76 -5.96 4.15
CA GLY A 122 14.70 -6.18 3.05
C GLY A 122 14.25 -7.25 2.05
N GLU A 123 12.97 -7.64 2.07
CA GLU A 123 12.39 -8.65 1.17
C GLU A 123 12.16 -8.10 -0.24
N ILE A 124 11.91 -6.81 -0.37
CA ILE A 124 11.75 -6.08 -1.63
C ILE A 124 12.58 -4.80 -1.61
N ASP A 125 12.87 -4.25 -2.78
CA ASP A 125 13.54 -2.95 -2.91
C ASP A 125 12.56 -1.76 -2.94
N ASP A 126 13.10 -0.54 -2.98
CA ASP A 126 12.32 0.70 -2.98
C ASP A 126 11.44 0.83 -4.22
N GLU A 127 11.92 0.35 -5.36
CA GLU A 127 11.21 0.43 -6.63
C GLU A 127 10.00 -0.52 -6.64
N MET A 128 10.19 -1.76 -6.19
CA MET A 128 9.11 -2.72 -6.04
C MET A 128 8.08 -2.23 -5.02
N MET A 129 8.52 -1.70 -3.87
CA MET A 129 7.62 -1.11 -2.87
C MET A 129 6.72 -0.02 -3.48
N LEU A 130 7.31 0.96 -4.17
CA LEU A 130 6.54 2.06 -4.77
C LEU A 130 5.62 1.58 -5.88
N ARG A 131 6.07 0.61 -6.68
CA ARG A 131 5.26 -0.02 -7.74
C ARG A 131 4.04 -0.72 -7.16
N LEU A 132 4.24 -1.58 -6.17
CA LEU A 132 3.16 -2.31 -5.51
C LEU A 132 2.17 -1.36 -4.82
N CYS A 133 2.64 -0.35 -4.09
CA CYS A 133 1.76 0.66 -3.49
C CYS A 133 0.96 1.43 -4.54
N SER A 134 1.56 1.74 -5.70
CA SER A 134 0.84 2.39 -6.81
C SER A 134 -0.22 1.47 -7.42
N VAL A 135 0.07 0.18 -7.57
CA VAL A 135 -0.89 -0.83 -8.04
C VAL A 135 -2.06 -0.92 -7.08
N VAL A 136 -1.81 -1.11 -5.79
CA VAL A 136 -2.85 -1.18 -4.74
C VAL A 136 -3.72 0.08 -4.74
N ASN A 137 -3.12 1.26 -4.89
CA ASN A 137 -3.89 2.50 -4.93
C ASN A 137 -4.88 2.55 -6.09
N LYS A 138 -4.51 2.02 -7.24
CA LYS A 138 -5.32 2.01 -8.47
C LYS A 138 -6.28 0.82 -8.58
N SER A 139 -6.04 -0.24 -7.81
CA SER A 139 -6.84 -1.46 -7.87
C SER A 139 -8.21 -1.28 -7.23
N PHE A 140 -9.14 -2.16 -7.59
CA PHE A 140 -10.27 -2.50 -6.76
C PHE A 140 -9.84 -3.64 -5.84
N LEU A 141 -9.97 -3.49 -4.51
CA LEU A 141 -9.43 -4.50 -3.57
C LEU A 141 -10.03 -5.90 -3.81
N ALA A 142 -11.33 -5.96 -4.13
CA ALA A 142 -12.00 -7.21 -4.42
C ALA A 142 -11.39 -7.96 -5.63
N ASP A 143 -10.87 -7.23 -6.64
CA ASP A 143 -10.22 -7.88 -7.77
C ASP A 143 -8.89 -8.53 -7.37
N LEU A 144 -8.19 -7.98 -6.37
CA LEU A 144 -6.93 -8.55 -5.88
C LEU A 144 -7.11 -9.91 -5.20
N ASP A 145 -8.29 -10.18 -4.64
CA ASP A 145 -8.60 -11.49 -4.02
C ASP A 145 -8.58 -12.63 -5.05
N HIS A 146 -8.77 -12.30 -6.33
CA HIS A 146 -8.71 -13.27 -7.44
C HIS A 146 -7.30 -13.56 -7.96
N LEU A 147 -6.24 -12.91 -7.44
CA LEU A 147 -4.86 -13.19 -7.86
C LEU A 147 -4.47 -14.66 -7.72
N THR A 148 -5.05 -15.38 -6.75
CA THR A 148 -4.79 -16.80 -6.54
C THR A 148 -5.18 -17.67 -7.73
N GLU A 149 -6.16 -17.24 -8.54
CA GLU A 149 -6.66 -17.96 -9.71
C GLU A 149 -5.65 -17.96 -10.86
N TYR A 150 -4.68 -17.03 -10.83
CA TYR A 150 -3.66 -16.84 -11.87
C TYR A 150 -2.26 -17.30 -11.43
N ILE A 151 -2.14 -18.10 -10.37
CA ILE A 151 -0.87 -18.74 -9.99
C ILE A 151 -0.42 -19.69 -11.11
N GLU A 152 -1.34 -20.49 -11.60
CA GLU A 152 -1.20 -21.27 -12.82
C GLU A 152 -1.87 -20.56 -14.00
N GLU A 153 -1.79 -21.14 -15.17
CA GLU A 153 -2.42 -20.58 -16.37
C GLU A 153 -3.94 -20.58 -16.25
N ASN A 154 -4.56 -19.46 -16.56
CA ASN A 154 -6.00 -19.28 -16.52
C ASN A 154 -6.48 -18.61 -17.81
N GLU A 155 -7.49 -19.20 -18.44
CA GLU A 155 -8.11 -18.72 -19.68
C GLU A 155 -9.39 -17.91 -19.41
N SER A 156 -9.62 -17.50 -18.16
CA SER A 156 -10.78 -16.67 -17.81
C SER A 156 -10.84 -15.43 -18.71
N ASP A 157 -12.03 -15.17 -19.25
CA ASP A 157 -12.32 -14.01 -20.09
C ASP A 157 -13.37 -13.13 -19.43
N ASP A 158 -12.98 -12.47 -18.35
CA ASP A 158 -13.85 -11.62 -17.57
C ASP A 158 -13.19 -10.26 -17.24
N TYR A 159 -14.00 -9.35 -16.72
CA TYR A 159 -13.55 -8.00 -16.38
C TYR A 159 -12.50 -7.97 -15.26
N ILE A 160 -12.48 -8.99 -14.38
CA ILE A 160 -11.47 -9.08 -13.30
C ILE A 160 -10.11 -9.32 -13.91
N ARG A 161 -10.00 -10.28 -14.86
CA ARG A 161 -8.79 -10.51 -15.64
C ARG A 161 -8.31 -9.23 -16.32
N ASP A 162 -9.22 -8.51 -16.99
CA ASP A 162 -8.89 -7.27 -17.68
C ASP A 162 -8.36 -6.21 -16.72
N ASN A 163 -8.96 -6.06 -15.55
CA ASN A 163 -8.52 -5.14 -14.52
C ASN A 163 -7.13 -5.52 -13.98
N LEU A 164 -6.91 -6.79 -13.65
CA LEU A 164 -5.61 -7.27 -13.15
C LEU A 164 -4.50 -7.13 -14.20
N ASN A 165 -4.83 -7.38 -15.48
CA ASN A 165 -3.89 -7.20 -16.59
C ASN A 165 -3.57 -5.71 -16.81
N ALA A 166 -4.57 -4.83 -16.77
CA ALA A 166 -4.39 -3.38 -16.89
C ALA A 166 -3.54 -2.79 -15.74
N LEU A 167 -3.58 -3.40 -14.56
CA LEU A 167 -2.73 -3.07 -13.42
C LEU A 167 -1.29 -3.59 -13.56
N GLY A 168 -1.00 -4.39 -14.60
CA GLY A 168 0.31 -4.99 -14.84
C GLY A 168 0.65 -6.10 -13.86
N LEU A 169 -0.34 -6.87 -13.39
CA LEU A 169 -0.17 -7.99 -12.47
C LEU A 169 -0.10 -9.33 -13.19
N LEU A 170 -0.62 -9.39 -14.42
CA LEU A 170 -0.62 -10.57 -15.25
C LEU A 170 0.38 -10.45 -16.41
N GLN A 171 0.72 -11.57 -16.98
CA GLN A 171 1.37 -11.68 -18.28
C GLN A 171 0.50 -12.52 -19.20
N ASP A 172 0.40 -12.10 -20.45
CA ASP A 172 -0.25 -12.86 -21.52
C ASP A 172 0.70 -13.95 -21.98
N LEU A 173 0.24 -15.18 -22.07
CA LEU A 173 1.05 -16.31 -22.52
C LEU A 173 0.91 -16.56 -24.01
N GLY A 174 -0.08 -15.94 -24.68
CA GLY A 174 -0.35 -16.06 -26.09
C GLY A 174 -0.48 -17.52 -26.53
N THR A 175 -1.65 -17.97 -26.94
CA THR A 175 -1.82 -19.33 -27.41
C THR A 175 -1.85 -19.35 -28.92
N LEU A 176 -0.71 -19.73 -29.52
CA LEU A 176 -0.68 -20.28 -30.90
C LEU A 176 -1.08 -21.75 -30.78
N HIS A 177 -2.27 -22.07 -31.23
CA HIS A 177 -2.69 -23.47 -31.41
C HIS A 177 -2.46 -23.84 -32.86
N GLU A 178 -1.77 -24.94 -33.08
CA GLU A 178 -1.73 -25.59 -34.39
C GLU A 178 -3.06 -26.32 -34.59
N ASP A 179 -3.84 -25.96 -35.61
CA ASP A 179 -5.06 -26.69 -35.94
C ASP A 179 -4.73 -28.06 -36.52
N ALA A 180 -5.75 -28.91 -36.72
CA ALA A 180 -5.58 -30.25 -37.29
C ALA A 180 -4.96 -30.26 -38.70
N ASN A 181 -4.79 -29.11 -39.34
CA ASN A 181 -4.22 -28.94 -40.66
C ASN A 181 -2.80 -28.32 -40.61
N GLY A 182 -2.24 -28.12 -39.42
CA GLY A 182 -0.92 -27.50 -39.23
C GLY A 182 -0.94 -25.97 -39.43
N MET A 183 -2.10 -25.32 -39.33
CA MET A 183 -2.22 -23.87 -39.43
C MET A 183 -2.27 -23.26 -38.03
N ASP A 184 -1.42 -22.24 -37.81
CA ASP A 184 -1.44 -21.47 -36.57
C ASP A 184 -2.77 -20.76 -36.44
N THR A 185 -3.55 -21.14 -35.42
CA THR A 185 -4.80 -20.49 -35.05
C THR A 185 -4.62 -19.79 -33.68
N PHE A 186 -5.20 -18.58 -33.52
CA PHE A 186 -5.23 -17.90 -32.26
C PHE A 186 -6.31 -18.56 -31.40
N GLY A 187 -5.88 -19.25 -30.34
CA GLY A 187 -6.77 -19.72 -29.27
C GLY A 187 -7.05 -18.64 -28.22
N PRO A 188 -7.84 -18.96 -27.20
CA PRO A 188 -8.03 -18.05 -26.07
C PRO A 188 -6.68 -17.75 -25.43
N THR A 189 -6.45 -16.48 -25.09
CA THR A 189 -5.21 -16.04 -24.43
C THR A 189 -5.23 -16.49 -22.98
N SER A 190 -4.30 -17.34 -22.58
CA SER A 190 -4.12 -17.67 -21.18
C SER A 190 -3.26 -16.60 -20.47
N HIS A 191 -3.50 -16.44 -19.17
CA HIS A 191 -2.87 -15.43 -18.33
C HIS A 191 -2.26 -16.09 -17.09
N LYS A 192 -1.17 -15.53 -16.60
CA LYS A 192 -0.47 -15.98 -15.39
C LYS A 192 0.07 -14.79 -14.64
N LEU A 193 0.23 -14.93 -13.31
CA LEU A 193 0.89 -13.89 -12.52
C LEU A 193 2.31 -13.62 -13.04
N ASN A 194 2.59 -12.35 -13.30
CA ASN A 194 3.96 -11.90 -13.54
C ASN A 194 4.73 -11.72 -12.21
N VAL A 195 5.94 -11.19 -12.25
CA VAL A 195 6.77 -10.98 -11.06
C VAL A 195 6.08 -10.06 -10.04
N VAL A 196 5.44 -8.98 -10.52
CA VAL A 196 4.75 -8.00 -9.66
C VAL A 196 3.53 -8.62 -9.00
N GLY A 197 2.72 -9.37 -9.78
CA GLY A 197 1.53 -10.07 -9.28
C GLY A 197 1.87 -11.13 -8.22
N ARG A 198 2.92 -11.93 -8.46
CA ARG A 198 3.38 -12.93 -7.49
C ARG A 198 3.86 -12.29 -6.19
N GLU A 199 4.60 -11.20 -6.30
CA GLU A 199 5.12 -10.49 -5.12
C GLU A 199 3.99 -9.85 -4.31
N LEU A 200 3.00 -9.25 -4.99
CA LEU A 200 1.82 -8.72 -4.32
C LEU A 200 1.05 -9.82 -3.58
N LEU A 201 0.78 -10.94 -4.26
CA LEU A 201 0.07 -12.07 -3.66
C LEU A 201 0.82 -12.64 -2.44
N ARG A 202 2.15 -12.75 -2.50
CA ARG A 202 2.99 -13.18 -1.38
C ARG A 202 2.80 -12.26 -0.16
N ILE A 203 2.82 -10.95 -0.39
CA ILE A 203 2.69 -9.95 0.67
C ILE A 203 1.26 -9.92 1.24
N MET A 204 0.23 -10.11 0.42
CA MET A 204 -1.15 -10.20 0.90
C MET A 204 -1.34 -11.34 1.91
N ASN A 205 -0.64 -12.46 1.70
CA ASN A 205 -0.73 -13.68 2.51
C ASN A 205 0.27 -13.73 3.70
N SER A 206 1.05 -12.66 3.94
CA SER A 206 2.06 -12.58 5.02
C SER A 206 1.51 -12.08 6.36
#